data_657f7a6ce7f33366d6bcd872ca30ebb2
#
_entry.id   657f7a6ce7f33366d6bcd872ca30ebb2
#
_cell.length_a   1.000
_cell.length_b   1.000
_cell.length_c   1.000
_cell.angle_alpha   90.00
_cell.angle_beta   90.00
_cell.angle_gamma   90.00
#
_symmetry.space_group_name_H-M   'P 1'
#
loop_
_entity.id
_entity.type
_entity.pdbx_description
1 polymer ?
#
loop_
_entity_poly.entity_id
_entity_poly.type
_entity_poly.pdbx_seq_one_letter_code
_entity_poly.pdbx_strand_id
1 'polypeptide(L)'
;MKFRILNTTLLFLVLSSCLASNIPNPFAADKNTVRVSIDLVNVDDDKVRVTVVPPELKVSSIAYQFPKIIPGTYAIADYGRYVEQIKAFDKKGAEMKIVRTDSNTVVIENAPKLGKISYLVNDTFDSEDGSGTFSEKGRTIFSPAGTNIDAGKQFTLNLAGFVGYFTGYLENPYQITITHPTDIYGTTALVDSDKEPQTDVFLLPRYPEVVDNPIMYASPDTAKFNVGGMEVLLGVYSRRGSVHASALRPDLERMMIAQKKFLGKINNTRKYAVLAYISTGTADDAQGIGALEHNSSTSAVFREPMKSKDLIHVISHEFFHTITPLKVHSKEIQYFDYNNPKMSQHLWFYEGVTEYFSNLFQVNQGLIDENRFYDLMAKKIENSREYTDKLSFTEMSSHILDPKMKRQYPNVYEKGALIAMCLDISIREYSQGEKGLLWLMGELSKRYGPSKPFDDKELIPVITELTNADVGEFLRKHVENGEPIDYDDYLAKVGLKKEIVPFPEPIVFVSQGVNYIKADSTNTHVLADVPDDANAFYKNLGIEDNDVFVEFNGLPIDASDLSSIIFLGYDLDENTPISIKVNRKGQDINLKGTVKLNYEDGDGYRFRDDTKRDLNQNWLKK
;
A
#
# COMPACT_ATOMS: atom_id res chain seq x y z
N MET A 1 0.84 -28.33 85.08
CA MET A 1 1.98 -27.57 84.52
C MET A 1 1.56 -27.05 83.19
N LYS A 2 1.24 -25.74 83.13
CA LYS A 2 0.72 -25.05 81.89
C LYS A 2 1.89 -24.36 81.19
N PHE A 3 2.17 -24.75 79.94
CA PHE A 3 3.04 -23.99 79.05
C PHE A 3 2.20 -23.09 78.15
N ARG A 4 2.43 -21.81 78.30
CA ARG A 4 1.92 -20.76 77.35
C ARG A 4 2.88 -20.69 76.17
N ILE A 5 2.35 -20.84 74.98
CA ILE A 5 3.05 -20.53 73.72
C ILE A 5 2.69 -19.10 73.34
N LEU A 6 3.72 -18.28 73.22
CA LEU A 6 3.63 -16.86 72.80
C LEU A 6 3.73 -16.82 71.27
N ASN A 7 2.64 -16.46 70.58
CA ASN A 7 2.63 -16.22 69.16
C ASN A 7 3.10 -14.77 68.87
N THR A 8 4.29 -14.64 68.31
CA THR A 8 4.80 -13.37 67.78
C THR A 8 4.53 -13.33 66.26
N THR A 9 3.49 -12.60 65.87
CA THR A 9 3.18 -12.32 64.47
C THR A 9 4.07 -11.22 63.98
N LEU A 10 5.05 -11.53 63.13
CA LEU A 10 5.91 -10.56 62.47
C LEU A 10 5.19 -10.02 61.23
N LEU A 11 4.74 -8.78 61.27
CA LEU A 11 4.09 -8.08 60.16
C LEU A 11 5.18 -7.52 59.22
N PHE A 12 5.44 -8.19 58.10
CA PHE A 12 6.25 -7.63 57.01
C PHE A 12 5.42 -6.64 56.19
N LEU A 13 5.61 -5.33 56.46
CA LEU A 13 5.20 -4.29 55.53
C LEU A 13 6.19 -4.27 54.36
N VAL A 14 5.77 -4.83 53.23
CA VAL A 14 6.45 -4.63 51.96
C VAL A 14 6.01 -3.27 51.44
N LEU A 15 6.82 -2.23 51.66
CA LEU A 15 6.73 -0.98 50.93
C LEU A 15 7.17 -1.27 49.48
N SER A 16 6.19 -1.50 48.59
CA SER A 16 6.39 -1.43 47.16
C SER A 16 6.52 0.03 46.77
N SER A 17 7.72 0.57 46.80
CA SER A 17 8.05 1.85 46.19
C SER A 17 8.03 1.60 44.66
N CYS A 18 6.94 1.98 44.01
CA CYS A 18 6.92 2.23 42.57
C CYS A 18 7.89 3.39 42.28
N LEU A 19 9.14 3.06 42.04
CA LEU A 19 10.05 3.96 41.33
C LEU A 19 9.51 3.98 39.88
N ALA A 20 8.62 4.93 39.58
CA ALA A 20 8.42 5.40 38.24
C ALA A 20 9.80 5.94 37.81
N SER A 21 10.54 5.11 37.08
CA SER A 21 11.73 5.57 36.39
C SER A 21 11.25 6.59 35.36
N ASN A 22 11.39 7.88 35.68
CA ASN A 22 11.43 8.93 34.69
C ASN A 22 12.64 8.62 33.80
N ILE A 23 12.43 7.84 32.76
CA ILE A 23 13.39 7.77 31.66
C ILE A 23 13.32 9.16 31.04
N PRO A 24 14.38 9.99 31.17
CA PRO A 24 14.35 11.31 30.55
C PRO A 24 14.14 11.10 29.06
N ASN A 25 13.17 11.81 28.47
CA ASN A 25 12.97 11.81 27.02
C ASN A 25 14.31 12.26 26.37
N PRO A 26 15.07 11.36 25.73
CA PRO A 26 16.41 11.69 25.22
C PRO A 26 16.39 12.76 24.15
N PHE A 27 15.21 13.09 23.58
CA PHE A 27 15.04 14.08 22.52
C PHE A 27 14.62 15.48 23.05
N ALA A 28 14.09 15.59 24.28
CA ALA A 28 13.51 16.82 24.80
C ALA A 28 14.52 17.97 25.01
N ALA A 29 15.82 17.67 25.10
CA ALA A 29 16.88 18.65 25.32
C ALA A 29 17.97 18.62 24.22
N ASP A 30 17.83 17.76 23.18
CA ASP A 30 18.87 17.64 22.16
C ASP A 30 18.78 18.80 21.16
N LYS A 31 19.89 19.56 21.06
CA LYS A 31 20.05 20.66 20.10
C LYS A 31 20.04 20.21 18.63
N ASN A 32 20.18 18.91 18.39
CA ASN A 32 20.19 18.32 17.06
C ASN A 32 18.78 17.92 16.59
N THR A 33 17.77 17.97 17.47
CA THR A 33 16.38 17.58 17.11
C THR A 33 15.69 18.68 16.33
N VAL A 34 15.12 18.34 15.18
CA VAL A 34 14.14 19.15 14.46
C VAL A 34 12.78 18.99 15.17
N ARG A 35 12.17 20.12 15.57
CA ARG A 35 10.84 20.08 16.21
C ARG A 35 9.79 20.64 15.28
N VAL A 36 8.73 19.89 15.08
CA VAL A 36 7.62 20.24 14.21
C VAL A 36 6.35 20.30 15.05
N SER A 37 5.54 21.33 14.83
CA SER A 37 4.18 21.44 15.37
C SER A 37 3.19 21.56 14.23
N ILE A 38 2.16 20.71 14.23
CA ILE A 38 1.06 20.68 13.28
C ILE A 38 -0.23 20.95 14.03
N ASP A 39 -1.01 21.94 13.61
CA ASP A 39 -2.22 22.39 14.31
C ASP A 39 -3.47 22.00 13.49
N LEU A 40 -4.13 20.91 13.88
CA LEU A 40 -5.37 20.44 13.27
C LEU A 40 -6.63 21.03 13.92
N VAL A 41 -6.47 21.87 14.96
CA VAL A 41 -7.59 22.55 15.63
C VAL A 41 -7.95 23.84 14.90
N ASN A 42 -6.91 24.65 14.58
CA ASN A 42 -7.08 25.95 13.94
C ASN A 42 -6.78 25.85 12.44
N VAL A 43 -7.70 25.24 11.70
CA VAL A 43 -7.65 25.16 10.24
C VAL A 43 -8.14 26.49 9.64
N ASP A 44 -7.39 27.07 8.71
CA ASP A 44 -7.65 28.36 8.09
C ASP A 44 -7.85 28.19 6.58
N ASP A 45 -9.08 28.34 6.10
CA ASP A 45 -9.42 28.20 4.67
C ASP A 45 -8.86 26.89 4.09
N ASP A 46 -9.23 25.77 4.75
CA ASP A 46 -8.81 24.40 4.40
C ASP A 46 -7.28 24.16 4.43
N LYS A 47 -6.56 24.95 5.24
CA LYS A 47 -5.10 24.86 5.35
C LYS A 47 -4.67 24.68 6.80
N VAL A 48 -3.71 23.79 6.98
CA VAL A 48 -3.13 23.46 8.27
C VAL A 48 -1.84 24.24 8.49
N ARG A 49 -1.71 24.83 9.69
CA ARG A 49 -0.48 25.53 10.06
C ARG A 49 0.58 24.58 10.59
N VAL A 50 1.77 24.70 10.00
CA VAL A 50 2.96 23.97 10.42
C VAL A 50 4.03 24.96 10.90
N THR A 51 4.67 24.62 12.01
CA THR A 51 5.82 25.36 12.54
C THR A 51 6.99 24.40 12.75
N VAL A 52 8.17 24.77 12.24
CA VAL A 52 9.39 23.97 12.32
C VAL A 52 10.47 24.75 13.05
N VAL A 53 11.00 24.20 14.13
CA VAL A 53 12.17 24.71 14.83
C VAL A 53 13.39 23.90 14.38
N PRO A 54 14.42 24.56 13.81
CA PRO A 54 15.58 23.86 13.26
C PRO A 54 16.44 23.23 14.36
N PRO A 55 17.31 22.27 14.00
CA PRO A 55 18.41 21.86 14.86
C PRO A 55 19.46 23.00 14.96
N GLU A 56 20.52 22.80 15.71
CA GLU A 56 21.64 23.75 15.71
C GLU A 56 22.34 23.80 14.33
N LEU A 57 22.09 24.88 13.60
CA LEU A 57 22.65 25.10 12.27
C LEU A 57 24.05 25.74 12.36
N LYS A 58 25.06 25.13 11.70
CA LYS A 58 26.46 25.59 11.72
C LYS A 58 26.93 26.20 10.39
N VAL A 59 26.03 26.28 9.41
CA VAL A 59 26.30 26.83 8.07
C VAL A 59 25.77 28.25 7.95
N SER A 60 26.36 29.08 7.10
CA SER A 60 25.91 30.47 6.90
C SER A 60 24.57 30.58 6.16
N SER A 61 24.28 29.63 5.30
CA SER A 61 23.03 29.53 4.55
C SER A 61 22.55 28.09 4.53
N ILE A 62 21.24 27.88 4.56
CA ILE A 62 20.61 26.54 4.56
C ILE A 62 19.41 26.51 3.63
N ALA A 63 19.23 25.39 2.92
CA ALA A 63 17.99 25.13 2.22
C ALA A 63 17.05 24.30 3.11
N TYR A 64 15.78 24.71 3.18
CA TYR A 64 14.67 23.92 3.66
C TYR A 64 13.89 23.40 2.46
N GLN A 65 13.75 22.09 2.36
CA GLN A 65 13.22 21.44 1.17
C GLN A 65 12.01 20.57 1.52
N PHE A 66 10.99 20.64 0.68
CA PHE A 66 9.89 19.67 0.64
C PHE A 66 10.23 18.57 -0.36
N PRO A 67 9.80 17.33 -0.15
CA PRO A 67 10.02 16.27 -1.12
C PRO A 67 9.40 16.59 -2.49
N LYS A 68 10.19 16.37 -3.53
CA LYS A 68 9.70 16.33 -4.91
C LYS A 68 9.05 14.99 -5.21
N ILE A 69 9.60 13.92 -4.63
CA ILE A 69 9.14 12.55 -4.77
C ILE A 69 9.46 11.79 -3.48
N ILE A 70 8.67 10.76 -3.16
CA ILE A 70 8.95 9.83 -2.06
C ILE A 70 9.10 8.40 -2.59
N PRO A 71 9.82 7.52 -1.86
CA PRO A 71 9.91 6.11 -2.23
C PRO A 71 8.52 5.47 -2.41
N GLY A 72 8.43 4.48 -3.29
CA GLY A 72 7.18 3.73 -3.55
C GLY A 72 6.23 4.38 -4.57
N THR A 73 6.29 5.70 -4.80
CA THR A 73 5.32 6.37 -5.69
C THR A 73 5.70 6.37 -7.17
N TYR A 74 6.97 6.30 -7.51
CA TYR A 74 7.50 6.37 -8.88
C TYR A 74 6.93 7.51 -9.73
N ALA A 75 6.54 8.61 -9.07
CA ALA A 75 5.93 9.78 -9.67
C ALA A 75 6.35 11.07 -8.96
N ILE A 76 6.48 12.15 -9.72
CA ILE A 76 6.82 13.48 -9.18
C ILE A 76 5.57 14.09 -8.53
N ALA A 77 5.63 14.30 -7.22
CA ALA A 77 4.58 14.90 -6.42
C ALA A 77 4.72 16.43 -6.29
N ASP A 78 5.97 16.92 -6.13
CA ASP A 78 6.25 18.34 -5.86
C ASP A 78 5.44 18.88 -4.67
N TYR A 79 5.55 18.25 -3.49
CA TYR A 79 4.72 18.58 -2.31
C TYR A 79 4.82 20.06 -1.88
N GLY A 80 5.97 20.70 -2.14
CA GLY A 80 6.13 22.12 -1.85
C GLY A 80 5.14 23.05 -2.58
N ARG A 81 4.49 22.62 -3.68
CA ARG A 81 3.47 23.42 -4.38
C ARG A 81 2.19 23.62 -3.56
N TYR A 82 1.96 22.78 -2.56
CA TYR A 82 0.84 22.88 -1.61
C TYR A 82 1.18 23.72 -0.38
N VAL A 83 2.39 24.27 -0.33
CA VAL A 83 2.87 25.07 0.82
C VAL A 83 2.80 26.55 0.47
N GLU A 84 2.04 27.27 1.31
CA GLU A 84 1.79 28.70 1.17
C GLU A 84 2.32 29.50 2.37
N GLN A 85 2.45 30.81 2.20
CA GLN A 85 2.77 31.77 3.26
C GLN A 85 4.00 31.39 4.10
N ILE A 86 5.01 30.76 3.50
CA ILE A 86 6.21 30.36 4.22
C ILE A 86 7.00 31.57 4.68
N LYS A 87 7.34 31.60 5.98
CA LYS A 87 8.13 32.65 6.63
C LYS A 87 9.14 32.05 7.57
N ALA A 88 10.30 32.67 7.66
CA ALA A 88 11.34 32.36 8.63
C ALA A 88 11.48 33.48 9.67
N PHE A 89 11.76 33.11 10.92
CA PHE A 89 11.94 34.03 12.01
C PHE A 89 13.24 33.73 12.77
N ASP A 90 13.93 34.74 13.22
CA ASP A 90 15.11 34.54 14.03
C ASP A 90 14.75 34.13 15.49
N LYS A 91 15.76 33.84 16.30
CA LYS A 91 15.58 33.44 17.70
C LYS A 91 14.96 34.53 18.60
N LYS A 92 14.84 35.76 18.09
CA LYS A 92 14.18 36.90 18.75
C LYS A 92 12.78 37.18 18.22
N GLY A 93 12.33 36.42 17.20
CA GLY A 93 11.03 36.56 16.56
C GLY A 93 10.99 37.57 15.42
N ALA A 94 12.10 38.15 14.99
CA ALA A 94 12.15 39.03 13.81
C ALA A 94 12.11 38.17 12.53
N GLU A 95 11.33 38.64 11.54
CA GLU A 95 11.22 37.97 10.22
C GLU A 95 12.55 38.02 9.47
N MET A 96 12.98 36.90 8.93
CA MET A 96 14.21 36.75 8.18
C MET A 96 13.89 36.69 6.67
N LYS A 97 14.80 37.22 5.86
CA LYS A 97 14.69 37.12 4.41
C LYS A 97 14.88 35.68 3.98
N ILE A 98 13.96 35.19 3.14
CA ILE A 98 14.02 33.89 2.50
C ILE A 98 13.93 34.06 0.98
N VAL A 99 14.44 33.07 0.23
CA VAL A 99 14.33 33.01 -1.23
C VAL A 99 13.79 31.65 -1.61
N ARG A 100 12.61 31.60 -2.22
CA ARG A 100 12.07 30.37 -2.81
C ARG A 100 12.69 30.23 -4.20
N THR A 101 13.48 29.16 -4.40
CA THR A 101 14.23 28.92 -5.65
C THR A 101 13.46 28.06 -6.65
N ASP A 102 12.60 27.21 -6.14
CA ASP A 102 11.68 26.36 -6.92
C ASP A 102 10.45 25.99 -6.05
N SER A 103 9.59 25.10 -6.56
CA SER A 103 8.38 24.67 -5.84
C SER A 103 8.69 24.06 -4.46
N ASN A 104 9.82 23.38 -4.32
CA ASN A 104 10.14 22.59 -3.14
C ASN A 104 11.20 23.22 -2.24
N THR A 105 11.95 24.23 -2.69
CA THR A 105 13.16 24.70 -2.03
C THR A 105 13.06 26.16 -1.59
N VAL A 106 13.34 26.38 -0.31
CA VAL A 106 13.48 27.72 0.28
C VAL A 106 14.88 27.87 0.89
N VAL A 107 15.62 28.88 0.45
CA VAL A 107 16.96 29.21 0.96
C VAL A 107 16.85 30.29 2.04
N ILE A 108 17.52 30.08 3.16
CA ILE A 108 17.54 30.95 4.33
C ILE A 108 18.99 31.34 4.62
N GLU A 109 19.29 32.62 4.53
CA GLU A 109 20.60 33.17 4.88
C GLU A 109 20.70 33.42 6.39
N ASN A 110 21.95 33.56 6.90
CA ASN A 110 22.20 33.70 8.34
C ASN A 110 21.59 32.54 9.17
N ALA A 111 21.67 31.31 8.65
CA ALA A 111 21.07 30.11 9.22
C ALA A 111 21.32 29.89 10.73
N PRO A 112 22.49 30.23 11.35
CA PRO A 112 22.67 30.11 12.80
C PRO A 112 21.73 31.00 13.66
N LYS A 113 21.11 32.03 13.05
CA LYS A 113 20.12 32.88 13.73
C LYS A 113 18.70 32.34 13.61
N LEU A 114 18.43 31.40 12.73
CA LEU A 114 17.10 30.85 12.50
C LEU A 114 16.52 30.29 13.80
N GLY A 115 15.34 30.77 14.17
CA GLY A 115 14.57 30.33 15.31
C GLY A 115 13.44 29.39 14.92
N LYS A 116 12.69 29.74 13.88
CA LYS A 116 11.61 28.89 13.34
C LYS A 116 11.25 29.25 11.89
N ILE A 117 10.63 28.29 11.22
CA ILE A 117 9.90 28.47 9.97
C ILE A 117 8.42 28.22 10.26
N SER A 118 7.51 28.98 9.64
CA SER A 118 6.07 28.73 9.71
C SER A 118 5.44 28.87 8.34
N TYR A 119 4.49 28.00 8.02
CA TYR A 119 3.79 27.97 6.74
C TYR A 119 2.40 27.35 6.89
N LEU A 120 1.58 27.50 5.86
CA LEU A 120 0.30 26.82 5.68
C LEU A 120 0.46 25.71 4.66
N VAL A 121 -0.19 24.58 4.90
CA VAL A 121 -0.25 23.43 3.99
C VAL A 121 -1.69 23.24 3.55
N ASN A 122 -1.92 23.26 2.23
CA ASN A 122 -3.15 22.80 1.61
C ASN A 122 -3.08 21.31 1.35
N ASP A 123 -4.21 20.64 1.19
CA ASP A 123 -4.21 19.23 0.90
C ASP A 123 -4.09 18.91 -0.61
N THR A 124 -4.05 17.61 -0.93
CA THR A 124 -3.86 17.16 -2.31
C THR A 124 -5.12 16.59 -2.92
N PHE A 125 -6.07 16.09 -2.12
CA PHE A 125 -7.27 15.43 -2.63
C PHE A 125 -8.16 16.36 -3.42
N ASP A 126 -8.30 17.60 -3.04
CA ASP A 126 -9.02 18.64 -3.75
C ASP A 126 -8.48 18.94 -5.15
N SER A 127 -7.21 18.65 -5.38
CA SER A 127 -6.51 19.00 -6.62
C SER A 127 -6.37 17.81 -7.59
N GLU A 128 -6.93 16.67 -7.25
CA GLU A 128 -6.90 15.49 -8.10
C GLU A 128 -7.87 15.63 -9.28
N ASP A 129 -7.38 15.34 -10.49
CA ASP A 129 -8.15 15.49 -11.73
C ASP A 129 -8.61 14.16 -12.34
N GLY A 130 -8.41 13.05 -11.61
CA GLY A 130 -8.77 11.70 -12.07
C GLY A 130 -7.92 11.14 -13.20
N SER A 131 -6.90 11.90 -13.67
CA SER A 131 -6.03 11.45 -14.77
C SER A 131 -5.12 10.29 -14.42
N GLY A 132 -5.00 9.97 -13.11
CA GLY A 132 -4.15 8.93 -12.56
C GLY A 132 -2.68 9.30 -12.51
N THR A 133 -1.97 8.74 -11.55
CA THR A 133 -0.56 9.01 -11.25
C THR A 133 0.38 8.74 -12.43
N PHE A 134 0.01 7.80 -13.30
CA PHE A 134 0.80 7.38 -14.45
C PHE A 134 0.40 8.08 -15.77
N SER A 135 -0.51 9.04 -15.72
CA SER A 135 -0.90 9.85 -16.88
C SER A 135 0.23 10.79 -17.31
N GLU A 136 0.39 10.98 -18.61
CA GLU A 136 1.35 11.95 -19.18
C GLU A 136 0.94 13.40 -18.89
N LYS A 137 -0.34 13.64 -18.63
CA LYS A 137 -0.91 14.97 -18.38
C LYS A 137 -0.94 15.33 -16.89
N GLY A 138 -0.83 14.35 -16.01
CA GLY A 138 -1.11 14.51 -14.60
C GLY A 138 0.06 15.07 -13.78
N ARG A 139 -0.22 16.13 -13.05
CA ARG A 139 0.54 16.52 -11.85
C ARG A 139 -0.17 15.99 -10.59
N THR A 140 -0.95 14.94 -10.75
CA THR A 140 -1.75 14.34 -9.67
C THR A 140 -0.84 13.54 -8.77
N ILE A 141 -0.93 13.77 -7.47
CA ILE A 141 -0.27 12.93 -6.48
C ILE A 141 -1.04 11.61 -6.40
N PHE A 142 -0.33 10.50 -6.28
CA PHE A 142 -0.94 9.19 -6.02
C PHE A 142 -1.69 9.25 -4.68
N SER A 143 -3.00 9.06 -4.67
CA SER A 143 -3.85 9.34 -3.50
C SER A 143 -3.38 8.65 -2.21
N PRO A 144 -2.87 7.39 -2.21
CA PRO A 144 -2.29 6.78 -1.01
C PRO A 144 -1.08 7.54 -0.44
N ALA A 145 -0.38 8.32 -1.25
CA ALA A 145 0.70 9.23 -0.85
C ALA A 145 0.22 10.68 -0.67
N GLY A 146 -1.06 10.93 -0.91
CA GLY A 146 -1.70 12.24 -0.82
C GLY A 146 -2.10 12.62 0.60
N THR A 147 -2.73 13.77 0.71
CA THR A 147 -3.15 14.39 1.98
C THR A 147 -4.60 14.83 1.87
N ASN A 148 -5.32 14.82 3.00
CA ASN A 148 -6.68 15.37 3.10
C ASN A 148 -6.81 16.27 4.33
N ILE A 149 -7.55 17.36 4.20
CA ILE A 149 -7.89 18.29 5.27
C ILE A 149 -9.40 18.54 5.23
N ASP A 150 -10.18 17.82 6.03
CA ASP A 150 -11.61 18.08 6.27
C ASP A 150 -11.76 18.54 7.72
N ALA A 151 -11.76 19.86 7.92
CA ALA A 151 -11.68 20.51 9.21
C ALA A 151 -12.70 19.97 10.23
N GLY A 152 -12.19 19.47 11.35
CA GLY A 152 -12.97 18.91 12.44
C GLY A 152 -13.53 17.49 12.17
N LYS A 153 -13.26 16.87 11.02
CA LYS A 153 -13.78 15.55 10.68
C LYS A 153 -12.70 14.54 10.34
N GLN A 154 -11.80 14.89 9.40
CA GLN A 154 -10.80 13.96 8.91
C GLN A 154 -9.55 14.69 8.44
N PHE A 155 -8.37 14.09 8.75
CA PHE A 155 -7.09 14.51 8.20
C PHE A 155 -6.29 13.27 7.81
N THR A 156 -5.83 13.23 6.56
CA THR A 156 -4.84 12.25 6.10
C THR A 156 -3.48 12.95 6.03
N LEU A 157 -2.60 12.59 6.94
CA LEU A 157 -1.27 13.17 7.04
C LEU A 157 -0.22 12.22 6.50
N ASN A 158 0.00 12.22 5.19
CA ASN A 158 1.28 11.78 4.66
C ASN A 158 2.29 12.88 4.97
N LEU A 159 3.15 12.65 5.96
CA LEU A 159 3.97 13.71 6.54
C LEU A 159 4.95 14.35 5.56
N ALA A 160 5.27 13.68 4.44
CA ALA A 160 6.02 14.28 3.33
C ALA A 160 5.35 15.54 2.74
N GLY A 161 4.02 15.62 2.79
CA GLY A 161 3.24 16.79 2.36
C GLY A 161 3.25 17.93 3.38
N PHE A 162 3.50 17.62 4.66
CA PHE A 162 3.44 18.61 5.75
C PHE A 162 4.83 19.05 6.23
N VAL A 163 5.83 18.19 6.18
CA VAL A 163 7.13 18.38 6.83
C VAL A 163 8.24 18.29 5.81
N GLY A 164 9.01 19.34 5.67
CA GLY A 164 10.25 19.34 4.89
C GLY A 164 11.46 18.98 5.75
N TYR A 165 12.64 19.11 5.15
CA TYR A 165 13.92 18.85 5.78
C TYR A 165 14.97 19.92 5.49
N PHE A 166 15.94 20.04 6.37
CA PHE A 166 17.13 20.88 6.15
C PHE A 166 18.20 20.08 5.43
N THR A 167 18.71 20.61 4.30
CA THR A 167 19.76 19.95 3.52
C THR A 167 20.99 19.65 4.38
N GLY A 168 21.41 18.38 4.37
CA GLY A 168 22.52 17.89 5.19
C GLY A 168 22.16 17.50 6.63
N TYR A 169 20.84 17.54 6.98
CA TYR A 169 20.33 17.17 8.31
C TYR A 169 19.24 16.09 8.27
N LEU A 170 19.23 15.27 7.22
CA LEU A 170 18.25 14.18 7.06
C LEU A 170 18.34 13.12 8.16
N GLU A 171 19.56 12.89 8.68
CA GLU A 171 19.84 11.91 9.75
C GLU A 171 19.60 12.47 11.15
N ASN A 172 19.11 13.71 11.27
CA ASN A 172 18.79 14.29 12.58
C ASN A 172 17.45 13.75 13.09
N PRO A 173 17.28 13.61 14.41
CA PRO A 173 16.00 13.22 15.01
C PRO A 173 14.93 14.30 14.83
N TYR A 174 13.68 13.83 14.73
CA TYR A 174 12.48 14.66 14.66
C TYR A 174 11.58 14.41 15.86
N GLN A 175 11.01 15.49 16.39
CA GLN A 175 9.88 15.47 17.30
C GLN A 175 8.70 16.12 16.57
N ILE A 176 7.66 15.35 16.30
CA ILE A 176 6.43 15.83 15.67
C ILE A 176 5.38 15.96 16.77
N THR A 177 4.86 17.16 16.98
CA THR A 177 3.77 17.45 17.91
C THR A 177 2.54 17.82 17.08
N ILE A 178 1.43 17.11 17.28
CA ILE A 178 0.17 17.34 16.56
C ILE A 178 -0.90 17.67 17.58
N THR A 179 -1.54 18.85 17.44
CA THR A 179 -2.73 19.20 18.21
C THR A 179 -3.97 18.92 17.35
N HIS A 180 -4.99 18.27 17.92
CA HIS A 180 -6.17 17.83 17.20
C HIS A 180 -7.47 18.04 18.00
N PRO A 181 -8.65 18.09 17.35
CA PRO A 181 -9.95 18.13 18.02
C PRO A 181 -10.16 16.91 18.95
N THR A 182 -11.00 17.09 19.98
CA THR A 182 -11.23 16.07 21.04
C THR A 182 -11.93 14.80 20.58
N ASP A 183 -12.63 14.84 19.48
CA ASP A 183 -13.51 13.77 18.97
C ASP A 183 -12.90 12.98 17.79
N ILE A 184 -11.68 13.33 17.37
CA ILE A 184 -10.90 12.60 16.37
C ILE A 184 -9.59 12.09 16.95
N TYR A 185 -9.11 10.94 16.45
CA TYR A 185 -7.93 10.25 16.97
C TYR A 185 -7.04 9.78 15.82
N GLY A 186 -5.74 9.80 16.06
CA GLY A 186 -4.74 9.37 15.08
C GLY A 186 -4.65 7.84 14.96
N THR A 187 -4.90 7.31 13.76
CA THR A 187 -4.55 5.93 13.40
C THR A 187 -3.16 5.94 12.76
N THR A 188 -2.21 5.25 13.36
CA THR A 188 -0.82 5.17 12.89
C THR A 188 -0.09 3.98 13.51
N ALA A 189 1.03 3.57 12.91
CA ALA A 189 1.96 2.62 13.54
C ALA A 189 2.83 3.26 14.63
N LEU A 190 2.93 4.56 14.68
CA LEU A 190 3.72 5.29 15.67
C LEU A 190 3.19 5.09 17.08
N VAL A 191 4.04 5.37 18.06
CA VAL A 191 3.69 5.36 19.47
C VAL A 191 3.69 6.81 19.96
N ASP A 192 2.53 7.26 20.42
CA ASP A 192 2.44 8.54 21.10
C ASP A 192 3.23 8.50 22.42
N SER A 193 4.08 9.48 22.61
CA SER A 193 4.89 9.63 23.82
C SER A 193 4.29 10.62 24.83
N ASP A 194 3.16 11.23 24.50
CA ASP A 194 2.41 12.15 25.33
C ASP A 194 1.24 11.44 26.05
N LYS A 195 0.56 12.16 26.92
CA LYS A 195 -0.64 11.73 27.64
C LYS A 195 -1.76 12.76 27.59
N GLU A 196 -1.52 13.90 26.95
CA GLU A 196 -2.53 14.95 26.81
C GLU A 196 -3.56 14.54 25.75
N PRO A 197 -4.86 14.54 26.05
CA PRO A 197 -5.88 13.96 25.17
C PRO A 197 -6.04 14.62 23.79
N GLN A 198 -5.48 15.79 23.58
CA GLN A 198 -5.58 16.58 22.34
C GLN A 198 -4.23 16.86 21.71
N THR A 199 -3.21 16.14 22.15
CA THR A 199 -1.84 16.33 21.65
C THR A 199 -1.19 14.98 21.52
N ASP A 200 -0.70 14.66 20.32
CA ASP A 200 0.14 13.51 20.07
C ASP A 200 1.59 13.97 19.85
N VAL A 201 2.55 13.28 20.46
CA VAL A 201 3.97 13.54 20.31
C VAL A 201 4.69 12.30 19.80
N PHE A 202 5.22 12.39 18.59
CA PHE A 202 5.96 11.31 17.95
C PHE A 202 7.46 11.64 17.88
N LEU A 203 8.29 10.65 18.26
CA LEU A 203 9.74 10.75 18.25
C LEU A 203 10.30 9.84 17.16
N LEU A 204 10.97 10.42 16.17
CA LEU A 204 11.46 9.74 14.99
C LEU A 204 12.97 9.94 14.87
N PRO A 205 13.76 8.89 14.54
CA PRO A 205 15.22 8.99 14.58
C PRO A 205 15.82 9.85 13.46
N ARG A 206 15.12 10.00 12.32
CA ARG A 206 15.60 10.77 11.15
C ARG A 206 14.46 11.07 10.20
N TYR A 207 14.69 11.88 9.17
CA TYR A 207 13.67 12.30 8.21
C TYR A 207 13.03 11.17 7.39
N PRO A 208 13.76 10.13 6.92
CA PRO A 208 13.11 9.01 6.24
C PRO A 208 11.97 8.37 7.03
N GLU A 209 12.09 8.25 8.36
CA GLU A 209 10.98 7.75 9.19
C GLU A 209 9.84 8.76 9.36
N VAL A 210 10.06 10.06 9.14
CA VAL A 210 8.96 11.03 9.04
C VAL A 210 8.12 10.73 7.81
N VAL A 211 8.76 10.52 6.67
CA VAL A 211 8.09 10.20 5.40
C VAL A 211 7.39 8.83 5.46
N ASP A 212 7.99 7.86 6.17
CA ASP A 212 7.54 6.46 6.24
C ASP A 212 6.38 6.20 7.22
N ASN A 213 5.85 7.22 7.89
CA ASN A 213 4.82 7.02 8.90
C ASN A 213 3.61 7.95 8.69
N PRO A 214 2.65 7.55 7.86
CA PRO A 214 1.40 8.29 7.72
C PRO A 214 0.53 8.20 8.98
N ILE A 215 -0.33 9.21 9.15
CA ILE A 215 -1.28 9.28 10.26
C ILE A 215 -2.65 9.68 9.70
N MET A 216 -3.69 8.96 10.06
CA MET A 216 -5.05 9.29 9.70
C MET A 216 -5.85 9.69 10.94
N TYR A 217 -6.24 10.95 11.05
CA TYR A 217 -7.10 11.46 12.11
C TYR A 217 -8.56 11.44 11.65
N ALA A 218 -9.40 10.77 12.40
CA ALA A 218 -10.85 10.72 12.17
C ALA A 218 -11.58 10.33 13.46
N SER A 219 -12.92 10.42 13.46
CA SER A 219 -13.74 9.74 14.47
C SER A 219 -13.42 8.24 14.45
N PRO A 220 -13.26 7.58 15.62
CA PRO A 220 -12.68 6.24 15.68
C PRO A 220 -13.62 5.20 15.04
N ASP A 221 -13.20 4.68 13.90
CA ASP A 221 -13.71 3.43 13.33
C ASP A 221 -12.51 2.49 13.14
N THR A 222 -12.18 1.79 14.23
CA THR A 222 -10.96 1.00 14.31
C THR A 222 -11.22 -0.42 14.79
N ALA A 223 -10.35 -1.33 14.37
CA ALA A 223 -10.29 -2.69 14.89
C ALA A 223 -8.84 -3.06 15.24
N LYS A 224 -8.66 -3.67 16.41
CA LYS A 224 -7.36 -4.19 16.86
C LYS A 224 -7.44 -5.70 17.01
N PHE A 225 -6.36 -6.38 16.58
CA PHE A 225 -6.22 -7.84 16.76
C PHE A 225 -4.74 -8.21 16.77
N ASN A 226 -4.44 -9.46 17.13
CA ASN A 226 -3.06 -9.95 17.21
C ASN A 226 -2.86 -11.15 16.29
N VAL A 227 -1.79 -11.13 15.52
CA VAL A 227 -1.43 -12.19 14.58
C VAL A 227 0.02 -12.63 14.82
N GLY A 228 0.20 -13.81 15.41
CA GLY A 228 1.52 -14.38 15.63
C GLY A 228 2.48 -13.47 16.40
N GLY A 229 1.98 -12.72 17.38
CA GLY A 229 2.74 -11.76 18.17
C GLY A 229 2.88 -10.38 17.54
N MET A 230 2.27 -10.13 16.40
CA MET A 230 2.15 -8.82 15.77
C MET A 230 0.80 -8.19 16.13
N GLU A 231 0.82 -7.00 16.73
CA GLU A 231 -0.38 -6.18 16.90
C GLU A 231 -0.76 -5.56 15.55
N VAL A 232 -2.00 -5.72 15.14
CA VAL A 232 -2.56 -5.09 13.95
C VAL A 232 -3.62 -4.07 14.36
N LEU A 233 -3.50 -2.86 13.81
CA LEU A 233 -4.49 -1.79 13.92
C LEU A 233 -5.07 -1.52 12.53
N LEU A 234 -6.37 -1.74 12.36
CA LEU A 234 -7.11 -1.30 11.18
C LEU A 234 -7.86 -0.01 11.55
N GLY A 235 -7.62 1.07 10.85
CA GLY A 235 -8.45 2.28 10.89
C GLY A 235 -9.12 2.48 9.55
N VAL A 236 -10.40 2.80 9.59
CA VAL A 236 -11.24 3.05 8.40
C VAL A 236 -11.84 4.44 8.51
N TYR A 237 -11.72 5.21 7.46
CA TYR A 237 -12.54 6.38 7.23
C TYR A 237 -13.36 6.16 5.96
N SER A 238 -14.68 6.22 6.09
CA SER A 238 -15.61 6.15 4.97
C SER A 238 -16.44 7.42 4.97
N ARG A 239 -16.29 8.27 3.95
CA ARG A 239 -16.93 9.59 3.91
C ARG A 239 -18.47 9.50 3.98
N ARG A 240 -19.06 8.45 3.38
CA ARG A 240 -20.51 8.16 3.45
C ARG A 240 -20.89 7.21 4.60
N GLY A 241 -19.90 6.68 5.34
CA GLY A 241 -20.15 5.71 6.42
C GLY A 241 -20.67 4.36 5.92
N SER A 242 -20.35 3.98 4.69
CA SER A 242 -20.82 2.72 4.09
C SER A 242 -19.93 1.52 4.46
N VAL A 243 -18.69 1.76 4.88
CA VAL A 243 -17.69 0.74 5.19
C VAL A 243 -17.15 0.96 6.59
N HIS A 244 -17.08 -0.12 7.39
CA HIS A 244 -16.63 -0.08 8.78
C HIS A 244 -15.51 -1.08 9.06
N ALA A 245 -14.59 -0.73 9.96
CA ALA A 245 -13.48 -1.58 10.39
C ALA A 245 -13.95 -2.93 10.94
N SER A 246 -15.09 -2.95 11.64
CA SER A 246 -15.69 -4.17 12.17
C SER A 246 -16.13 -5.17 11.09
N ALA A 247 -16.54 -4.68 9.92
CA ALA A 247 -16.95 -5.50 8.79
C ALA A 247 -15.73 -6.08 8.03
N LEU A 248 -14.65 -5.31 7.93
CA LEU A 248 -13.43 -5.71 7.19
C LEU A 248 -12.50 -6.60 8.02
N ARG A 249 -12.51 -6.44 9.34
CA ARG A 249 -11.60 -7.13 10.27
C ARG A 249 -11.53 -8.66 10.07
N PRO A 250 -12.64 -9.42 9.99
CA PRO A 250 -12.56 -10.88 9.94
C PRO A 250 -11.73 -11.40 8.75
N ASP A 251 -11.90 -10.79 7.59
CA ASP A 251 -11.19 -11.16 6.38
C ASP A 251 -9.72 -10.74 6.43
N LEU A 252 -9.46 -9.52 6.90
CA LEU A 252 -8.09 -9.02 7.10
C LEU A 252 -7.31 -9.89 8.09
N GLU A 253 -7.91 -10.25 9.22
CA GLU A 253 -7.30 -11.09 10.25
C GLU A 253 -6.97 -12.48 9.68
N ARG A 254 -7.90 -13.11 8.96
CA ARG A 254 -7.69 -14.41 8.29
C ARG A 254 -6.54 -14.35 7.29
N MET A 255 -6.49 -13.33 6.46
CA MET A 255 -5.43 -13.11 5.47
C MET A 255 -4.07 -12.93 6.14
N MET A 256 -3.96 -12.05 7.13
CA MET A 256 -2.69 -11.78 7.83
C MET A 256 -2.18 -12.99 8.62
N ILE A 257 -3.07 -13.82 9.19
CA ILE A 257 -2.69 -15.11 9.80
C ILE A 257 -2.00 -16.00 8.75
N ALA A 258 -2.59 -16.12 7.57
CA ALA A 258 -2.03 -16.91 6.48
C ALA A 258 -0.67 -16.38 6.02
N GLN A 259 -0.54 -15.05 5.84
CA GLN A 259 0.72 -14.41 5.45
C GLN A 259 1.82 -14.59 6.49
N LYS A 260 1.51 -14.36 7.77
CA LYS A 260 2.50 -14.59 8.86
C LYS A 260 2.95 -16.04 8.93
N LYS A 261 2.06 -16.98 8.68
CA LYS A 261 2.40 -18.41 8.63
C LYS A 261 3.29 -18.72 7.42
N PHE A 262 2.97 -18.17 6.24
CA PHE A 262 3.79 -18.30 5.03
C PHE A 262 5.20 -17.72 5.23
N LEU A 263 5.30 -16.50 5.74
CA LEU A 263 6.57 -15.80 5.94
C LEU A 263 7.41 -16.40 7.10
N GLY A 264 6.78 -17.00 8.09
CA GLY A 264 7.46 -17.59 9.24
C GLY A 264 8.40 -16.58 9.94
N LYS A 265 9.67 -16.98 10.13
CA LYS A 265 10.67 -16.18 10.85
C LYS A 265 11.26 -15.02 10.04
N ILE A 266 11.02 -14.95 8.73
CA ILE A 266 11.53 -13.86 7.90
C ILE A 266 10.87 -12.53 8.28
N ASN A 267 9.56 -12.56 8.54
CA ASN A 267 8.83 -11.38 9.02
C ASN A 267 8.84 -11.32 10.55
N ASN A 268 9.48 -10.28 11.08
CA ASN A 268 9.58 -10.00 12.52
C ASN A 268 8.84 -8.72 12.94
N THR A 269 7.98 -8.18 12.09
CA THR A 269 7.14 -7.02 12.36
C THR A 269 6.28 -7.28 13.60
N ARG A 270 6.30 -6.34 14.56
CA ARG A 270 5.58 -6.45 15.83
C ARG A 270 4.31 -5.61 15.90
N LYS A 271 4.22 -4.57 15.11
CA LYS A 271 3.04 -3.70 14.97
C LYS A 271 2.85 -3.38 13.50
N TYR A 272 1.61 -3.43 13.03
CA TYR A 272 1.27 -3.04 11.66
C TYR A 272 -0.05 -2.29 11.65
N ALA A 273 -0.07 -1.10 11.03
CA ALA A 273 -1.29 -0.30 10.91
C ALA A 273 -1.77 -0.29 9.45
N VAL A 274 -3.04 -0.51 9.23
CA VAL A 274 -3.73 -0.35 7.95
C VAL A 274 -4.60 0.90 8.04
N LEU A 275 -4.27 1.92 7.26
CA LEU A 275 -5.00 3.17 7.18
C LEU A 275 -5.83 3.12 5.89
N ALA A 276 -7.12 2.82 6.01
CA ALA A 276 -8.02 2.66 4.87
C ALA A 276 -8.94 3.87 4.72
N TYR A 277 -8.70 4.69 3.72
CA TYR A 277 -9.54 5.81 3.31
C TYR A 277 -10.49 5.33 2.21
N ILE A 278 -11.81 5.45 2.42
CA ILE A 278 -12.83 5.05 1.46
C ILE A 278 -13.42 6.31 0.82
N SER A 279 -12.94 6.60 -0.37
CA SER A 279 -13.32 7.77 -1.16
C SER A 279 -14.68 7.61 -1.81
N THR A 280 -15.36 8.71 -2.00
CA THR A 280 -16.56 8.80 -2.85
C THR A 280 -16.23 8.91 -4.33
N GLY A 281 -14.98 9.25 -4.67
CA GLY A 281 -14.51 9.51 -6.03
C GLY A 281 -15.06 10.78 -6.67
N THR A 282 -15.61 11.69 -5.85
CA THR A 282 -16.04 13.02 -6.30
C THR A 282 -14.85 13.96 -6.50
N ALA A 283 -15.04 15.08 -7.19
CA ALA A 283 -13.96 15.99 -7.53
C ALA A 283 -13.27 16.67 -6.31
N ASP A 284 -13.92 16.63 -5.15
CA ASP A 284 -13.43 17.12 -3.86
C ASP A 284 -12.94 15.99 -2.95
N ASP A 285 -12.51 14.87 -3.53
CA ASP A 285 -12.13 13.68 -2.78
C ASP A 285 -11.04 12.89 -3.54
N ALA A 286 -10.35 11.99 -2.84
CA ALA A 286 -9.32 11.14 -3.45
C ALA A 286 -9.86 10.37 -4.66
N GLN A 287 -9.18 10.43 -5.79
CA GLN A 287 -9.60 9.79 -7.03
C GLN A 287 -8.74 8.58 -7.42
N GLY A 288 -7.51 8.50 -6.91
CA GLY A 288 -6.61 7.39 -7.13
C GLY A 288 -6.89 6.22 -6.17
N ILE A 289 -7.04 5.01 -6.71
CA ILE A 289 -7.19 3.79 -5.92
C ILE A 289 -5.84 3.10 -5.81
N GLY A 290 -5.54 2.49 -4.65
CA GLY A 290 -4.35 1.71 -4.41
C GLY A 290 -3.86 1.82 -2.97
N ALA A 291 -2.62 1.44 -2.75
CA ALA A 291 -1.97 1.59 -1.45
C ALA A 291 -0.49 1.95 -1.60
N LEU A 292 0.11 2.35 -0.50
CA LEU A 292 1.53 2.65 -0.40
C LEU A 292 2.10 1.95 0.83
N GLU A 293 3.18 1.22 0.60
CA GLU A 293 3.91 0.46 1.60
C GLU A 293 4.69 1.37 2.57
N HIS A 294 4.70 0.97 3.84
CA HIS A 294 5.52 1.54 4.90
C HIS A 294 6.06 0.45 5.82
N ASN A 295 7.17 0.69 6.53
CA ASN A 295 7.82 -0.31 7.38
C ASN A 295 6.89 -1.00 8.39
N SER A 296 5.92 -0.27 8.91
CA SER A 296 5.00 -0.76 9.93
C SER A 296 3.55 -0.40 9.65
N SER A 297 3.24 0.06 8.45
CA SER A 297 1.88 0.43 8.06
C SER A 297 1.69 0.38 6.54
N THR A 298 0.47 0.58 6.11
CA THR A 298 0.13 0.94 4.74
C THR A 298 -0.95 2.01 4.74
N SER A 299 -0.81 2.98 3.85
CA SER A 299 -1.84 3.96 3.54
C SER A 299 -2.57 3.51 2.28
N ALA A 300 -3.88 3.31 2.36
CA ALA A 300 -4.67 2.78 1.27
C ALA A 300 -5.89 3.64 0.99
N VAL A 301 -6.17 3.87 -0.29
CA VAL A 301 -7.37 4.56 -0.78
C VAL A 301 -8.18 3.60 -1.63
N PHE A 302 -9.43 3.44 -1.26
CA PHE A 302 -10.43 2.67 -2.00
C PHE A 302 -11.58 3.58 -2.39
N ARG A 303 -12.39 3.14 -3.36
CA ARG A 303 -13.57 3.87 -3.81
C ARG A 303 -14.84 3.14 -3.41
N GLU A 304 -15.85 3.88 -2.97
CA GLU A 304 -17.21 3.35 -2.82
C GLU A 304 -17.86 3.11 -4.19
N PRO A 305 -18.59 2.01 -4.37
CA PRO A 305 -18.76 0.91 -3.43
C PRO A 305 -17.54 -0.03 -3.43
N MET A 306 -17.19 -0.61 -2.28
CA MET A 306 -16.06 -1.53 -2.18
C MET A 306 -16.47 -2.86 -1.53
N LYS A 307 -15.78 -3.93 -1.91
CA LYS A 307 -15.92 -5.27 -1.33
C LYS A 307 -14.74 -5.54 -0.40
N SER A 308 -14.97 -6.35 0.64
CA SER A 308 -13.91 -6.77 1.56
C SER A 308 -12.70 -7.39 0.83
N LYS A 309 -12.93 -8.16 -0.23
CA LYS A 309 -11.84 -8.78 -0.99
C LYS A 309 -10.96 -7.77 -1.73
N ASP A 310 -11.49 -6.60 -2.12
CA ASP A 310 -10.70 -5.57 -2.79
C ASP A 310 -9.61 -5.04 -1.84
N LEU A 311 -9.99 -4.78 -0.58
CA LEU A 311 -9.03 -4.43 0.47
C LEU A 311 -8.02 -5.56 0.70
N ILE A 312 -8.51 -6.82 0.81
CA ILE A 312 -7.66 -7.96 1.10
C ILE A 312 -6.61 -8.16 0.01
N HIS A 313 -6.99 -8.03 -1.26
CA HIS A 313 -6.06 -8.18 -2.37
C HIS A 313 -4.93 -7.13 -2.30
N VAL A 314 -5.28 -5.86 -2.14
CA VAL A 314 -4.32 -4.76 -2.04
C VAL A 314 -3.45 -4.89 -0.80
N ILE A 315 -4.05 -5.04 0.39
CA ILE A 315 -3.28 -5.11 1.65
C ILE A 315 -2.40 -6.35 1.72
N SER A 316 -2.77 -7.44 1.04
CA SER A 316 -1.90 -8.62 0.97
C SER A 316 -0.60 -8.34 0.22
N HIS A 317 -0.65 -7.56 -0.85
CA HIS A 317 0.52 -7.08 -1.58
C HIS A 317 1.40 -6.19 -0.67
N GLU A 318 0.80 -5.15 -0.08
CA GLU A 318 1.51 -4.18 0.77
C GLU A 318 2.24 -4.83 1.95
N PHE A 319 1.62 -5.83 2.57
CA PHE A 319 2.26 -6.50 3.71
C PHE A 319 3.53 -7.27 3.32
N PHE A 320 3.62 -7.79 2.09
CA PHE A 320 4.83 -8.45 1.63
C PHE A 320 5.99 -7.48 1.41
N HIS A 321 5.74 -6.20 1.20
CA HIS A 321 6.78 -5.18 1.16
C HIS A 321 7.60 -5.09 2.46
N THR A 322 7.09 -5.60 3.58
CA THR A 322 7.89 -5.75 4.81
C THR A 322 9.16 -6.62 4.64
N ILE A 323 9.28 -7.35 3.52
CA ILE A 323 10.46 -8.12 3.15
C ILE A 323 11.33 -7.34 2.16
N THR A 324 10.74 -6.78 1.11
CA THR A 324 11.40 -5.99 0.07
C THR A 324 10.40 -4.97 -0.50
N PRO A 325 10.75 -3.67 -0.63
CA PRO A 325 12.06 -3.06 -0.39
C PRO A 325 12.33 -2.68 1.08
N LEU A 326 11.38 -2.83 2.01
CA LEU A 326 11.51 -2.25 3.35
C LEU A 326 12.61 -2.90 4.22
N LYS A 327 12.96 -4.15 3.94
CA LYS A 327 14.05 -4.84 4.65
C LYS A 327 15.25 -5.13 3.76
N VAL A 328 15.02 -5.68 2.58
CA VAL A 328 16.07 -5.99 1.60
C VAL A 328 15.95 -4.98 0.46
N HIS A 329 16.85 -4.01 0.41
CA HIS A 329 16.80 -2.90 -0.54
C HIS A 329 18.17 -2.40 -0.95
N SER A 330 18.22 -1.58 -1.99
CA SER A 330 19.43 -0.95 -2.50
C SER A 330 19.82 0.31 -1.73
N LYS A 331 21.05 0.77 -1.97
CA LYS A 331 21.55 2.06 -1.46
C LYS A 331 20.73 3.24 -1.96
N GLU A 332 20.18 3.14 -3.16
CA GLU A 332 19.33 4.17 -3.78
C GLU A 332 18.04 4.39 -2.97
N ILE A 333 17.51 3.34 -2.34
CA ILE A 333 16.36 3.44 -1.42
C ILE A 333 16.80 3.88 -0.03
N GLN A 334 17.88 3.28 0.52
CA GLN A 334 18.36 3.61 1.86
C GLN A 334 18.72 5.09 2.02
N TYR A 335 19.38 5.65 1.00
CA TYR A 335 19.87 7.04 0.97
C TYR A 335 19.14 7.85 -0.10
N PHE A 336 17.80 7.76 -0.07
CA PHE A 336 16.95 8.37 -1.09
C PHE A 336 17.11 9.90 -1.10
N ASP A 337 17.41 10.47 -2.28
CA ASP A 337 17.39 11.91 -2.48
C ASP A 337 15.99 12.36 -2.92
N TYR A 338 15.26 12.97 -2.02
CA TYR A 338 13.88 13.38 -2.22
C TYR A 338 13.68 14.45 -3.31
N ASN A 339 14.74 15.11 -3.74
CA ASN A 339 14.67 16.17 -4.76
C ASN A 339 15.39 15.83 -6.07
N ASN A 340 16.39 14.90 -6.02
CA ASN A 340 17.11 14.42 -7.20
C ASN A 340 17.33 12.90 -7.12
N PRO A 341 16.25 12.09 -7.15
CA PRO A 341 16.34 10.67 -6.90
C PRO A 341 17.14 9.96 -7.98
N LYS A 342 17.98 9.04 -7.54
CA LYS A 342 18.53 7.98 -8.37
C LYS A 342 17.67 6.74 -8.10
N MET A 343 16.96 6.26 -9.12
CA MET A 343 16.08 5.11 -8.96
C MET A 343 16.88 3.82 -8.97
N SER A 344 16.47 2.83 -8.14
CA SER A 344 17.06 1.49 -8.14
C SER A 344 16.76 0.74 -9.43
N GLN A 345 17.63 -0.24 -9.76
CA GLN A 345 17.50 -1.08 -10.95
C GLN A 345 16.55 -2.28 -10.74
N HIS A 346 15.89 -2.39 -9.59
CA HIS A 346 15.30 -3.66 -9.16
C HIS A 346 13.80 -3.61 -8.83
N LEU A 347 12.99 -2.85 -9.58
CA LEU A 347 11.52 -2.88 -9.45
C LEU A 347 10.94 -4.29 -9.63
N TRP A 348 11.52 -5.09 -10.53
CA TRP A 348 11.13 -6.50 -10.69
C TRP A 348 11.26 -7.32 -9.41
N PHE A 349 12.20 -6.92 -8.53
CA PHE A 349 12.44 -7.56 -7.25
C PHE A 349 11.53 -6.98 -6.16
N TYR A 350 11.33 -5.66 -6.14
CA TYR A 350 10.50 -5.01 -5.13
C TYR A 350 9.02 -5.28 -5.34
N GLU A 351 8.53 -5.08 -6.55
CA GLU A 351 7.13 -5.24 -6.91
C GLU A 351 6.83 -6.66 -7.38
N GLY A 352 7.68 -7.20 -8.26
CA GLY A 352 7.41 -8.50 -8.87
C GLY A 352 7.48 -9.66 -7.88
N VAL A 353 8.45 -9.69 -6.95
CA VAL A 353 8.50 -10.72 -5.90
C VAL A 353 7.33 -10.57 -4.93
N THR A 354 7.00 -9.33 -4.55
CA THR A 354 5.87 -9.01 -3.68
C THR A 354 4.55 -9.47 -4.30
N GLU A 355 4.33 -9.15 -5.56
CA GLU A 355 3.15 -9.57 -6.30
C GLU A 355 3.07 -11.09 -6.48
N TYR A 356 4.17 -11.74 -6.78
CA TYR A 356 4.22 -13.20 -6.84
C TYR A 356 3.87 -13.83 -5.48
N PHE A 357 4.43 -13.33 -4.39
CA PHE A 357 4.11 -13.83 -3.05
C PHE A 357 2.67 -13.57 -2.64
N SER A 358 2.07 -12.45 -3.06
CA SER A 358 0.65 -12.15 -2.80
C SER A 358 -0.31 -13.14 -3.46
N ASN A 359 0.15 -13.85 -4.50
CA ASN A 359 -0.57 -14.93 -5.13
C ASN A 359 -0.18 -16.32 -4.54
N LEU A 360 1.13 -16.57 -4.39
CA LEU A 360 1.62 -17.88 -3.94
C LEU A 360 1.17 -18.24 -2.51
N PHE A 361 1.16 -17.28 -1.58
CA PHE A 361 0.76 -17.58 -0.20
C PHE A 361 -0.67 -18.09 -0.12
N GLN A 362 -1.55 -17.68 -1.02
CA GLN A 362 -2.96 -18.07 -1.02
C GLN A 362 -3.11 -19.57 -1.29
N VAL A 363 -2.45 -20.10 -2.32
CA VAL A 363 -2.47 -21.55 -2.59
C VAL A 363 -1.65 -22.31 -1.55
N ASN A 364 -0.54 -21.74 -1.08
CA ASN A 364 0.28 -22.34 -0.03
C ASN A 364 -0.49 -22.55 1.27
N GLN A 365 -1.33 -21.62 1.66
CA GLN A 365 -2.13 -21.65 2.87
C GLN A 365 -3.57 -22.21 2.65
N GLY A 366 -3.89 -22.65 1.44
CA GLY A 366 -5.19 -23.25 1.10
C GLY A 366 -6.35 -22.25 1.07
N LEU A 367 -6.07 -20.96 0.82
CA LEU A 367 -7.11 -19.94 0.59
C LEU A 367 -7.71 -20.05 -0.81
N ILE A 368 -6.92 -20.52 -1.77
CA ILE A 368 -7.33 -20.89 -3.12
C ILE A 368 -6.79 -22.28 -3.47
N ASP A 369 -7.38 -22.94 -4.45
CA ASP A 369 -6.87 -24.21 -4.97
C ASP A 369 -5.75 -24.02 -6.01
N GLU A 370 -5.13 -25.12 -6.40
CA GLU A 370 -3.99 -25.14 -7.33
C GLU A 370 -4.38 -24.62 -8.72
N ASN A 371 -5.57 -25.01 -9.21
CA ASN A 371 -6.02 -24.57 -10.53
C ASN A 371 -6.25 -23.06 -10.57
N ARG A 372 -6.85 -22.49 -9.50
CA ARG A 372 -7.03 -21.04 -9.41
C ARG A 372 -5.68 -20.31 -9.42
N PHE A 373 -4.67 -20.84 -8.74
CA PHE A 373 -3.32 -20.25 -8.79
C PHE A 373 -2.72 -20.32 -10.19
N TYR A 374 -2.86 -21.46 -10.90
CA TYR A 374 -2.38 -21.58 -12.27
C TYR A 374 -3.09 -20.62 -13.21
N ASP A 375 -4.39 -20.41 -13.03
CA ASP A 375 -5.19 -19.46 -13.79
C ASP A 375 -4.73 -18.01 -13.56
N LEU A 376 -4.39 -17.65 -12.32
CA LEU A 376 -3.81 -16.33 -12.01
C LEU A 376 -2.48 -16.12 -12.74
N MET A 377 -1.60 -17.11 -12.76
CA MET A 377 -0.33 -17.02 -13.50
C MET A 377 -0.53 -16.99 -15.01
N ALA A 378 -1.49 -17.76 -15.54
CA ALA A 378 -1.87 -17.70 -16.96
C ALA A 378 -2.39 -16.31 -17.36
N LYS A 379 -3.20 -15.70 -16.51
CA LYS A 379 -3.71 -14.34 -16.76
C LYS A 379 -2.59 -13.30 -16.74
N LYS A 380 -1.61 -13.43 -15.85
CA LYS A 380 -0.42 -12.56 -15.87
C LYS A 380 0.40 -12.73 -17.15
N ILE A 381 0.52 -13.95 -17.67
CA ILE A 381 1.18 -14.19 -18.97
C ILE A 381 0.41 -13.49 -20.10
N GLU A 382 -0.91 -13.56 -20.10
CA GLU A 382 -1.76 -12.86 -21.06
C GLU A 382 -1.59 -11.33 -20.94
N ASN A 383 -1.76 -10.77 -19.76
CA ASN A 383 -1.66 -9.32 -19.51
C ASN A 383 -0.27 -8.78 -19.84
N SER A 384 0.79 -9.55 -19.58
CA SER A 384 2.16 -9.10 -19.88
C SER A 384 2.41 -8.83 -21.37
N ARG A 385 1.59 -9.39 -22.26
CA ARG A 385 1.65 -9.18 -23.72
C ARG A 385 1.21 -7.78 -24.17
N GLU A 386 0.52 -7.03 -23.29
CA GLU A 386 0.15 -5.65 -23.54
C GLU A 386 1.35 -4.69 -23.48
N TYR A 387 2.47 -5.15 -22.91
CA TYR A 387 3.69 -4.38 -22.70
C TYR A 387 4.81 -4.84 -23.64
N THR A 388 5.90 -4.05 -23.64
CA THR A 388 7.08 -4.37 -24.46
C THR A 388 7.80 -5.61 -23.90
N ASP A 389 7.71 -6.72 -24.64
CA ASP A 389 8.29 -7.99 -24.19
C ASP A 389 9.82 -7.96 -24.10
N LYS A 390 10.49 -7.35 -25.08
CA LYS A 390 11.96 -7.16 -25.11
C LYS A 390 12.37 -5.89 -24.38
N LEU A 391 12.16 -5.84 -23.07
CA LEU A 391 12.51 -4.70 -22.23
C LEU A 391 13.39 -5.15 -21.07
N SER A 392 14.56 -4.53 -20.92
CA SER A 392 15.40 -4.67 -19.72
C SER A 392 14.66 -4.11 -18.52
N PHE A 393 14.41 -4.94 -17.50
CA PHE A 393 13.78 -4.50 -16.26
C PHE A 393 14.71 -3.62 -15.42
N THR A 394 16.03 -3.83 -15.51
CA THR A 394 17.00 -2.97 -14.82
C THR A 394 17.06 -1.58 -15.46
N GLU A 395 17.00 -1.50 -16.79
CA GLU A 395 16.93 -0.22 -17.50
C GLU A 395 15.61 0.49 -17.22
N MET A 396 14.48 -0.22 -17.35
CA MET A 396 13.16 0.33 -17.04
C MET A 396 13.12 0.90 -15.63
N SER A 397 13.58 0.14 -14.63
CA SER A 397 13.56 0.55 -13.23
C SER A 397 14.38 1.81 -12.98
N SER A 398 15.61 1.86 -13.48
CA SER A 398 16.50 3.03 -13.30
C SER A 398 15.99 4.31 -14.00
N HIS A 399 15.14 4.17 -15.01
CA HIS A 399 14.56 5.26 -15.80
C HIS A 399 13.04 5.38 -15.64
N ILE A 400 12.49 4.87 -14.54
CA ILE A 400 11.03 4.79 -14.34
C ILE A 400 10.31 6.14 -14.36
N LEU A 401 11.03 7.23 -14.12
CA LEU A 401 10.47 8.59 -14.19
C LEU A 401 10.36 9.11 -15.63
N ASP A 402 10.98 8.45 -16.60
CA ASP A 402 10.86 8.82 -18.01
C ASP A 402 9.48 8.36 -18.55
N PRO A 403 8.75 9.21 -19.31
CA PRO A 403 7.40 8.89 -19.78
C PRO A 403 7.27 7.56 -20.52
N LYS A 404 8.30 7.16 -21.29
CA LYS A 404 8.32 5.88 -22.01
C LYS A 404 8.39 4.68 -21.06
N MET A 405 9.24 4.76 -20.04
CA MET A 405 9.42 3.70 -19.06
C MET A 405 8.24 3.66 -18.09
N LYS A 406 7.70 4.83 -17.73
CA LYS A 406 6.52 4.95 -16.88
C LYS A 406 5.30 4.20 -17.46
N ARG A 407 5.11 4.21 -18.78
CA ARG A 407 4.04 3.40 -19.43
C ARG A 407 4.24 1.89 -19.28
N GLN A 408 5.47 1.45 -19.05
CA GLN A 408 5.79 0.04 -18.83
C GLN A 408 5.70 -0.37 -17.35
N TYR A 409 5.47 0.60 -16.44
CA TYR A 409 5.46 0.36 -15.00
C TYR A 409 4.50 -0.77 -14.58
N PRO A 410 3.24 -0.84 -15.05
CA PRO A 410 2.34 -1.91 -14.61
C PRO A 410 2.86 -3.32 -14.93
N ASN A 411 3.78 -3.46 -15.89
CA ASN A 411 4.41 -4.74 -16.20
C ASN A 411 5.30 -5.31 -15.07
N VAL A 412 5.62 -4.51 -14.04
CA VAL A 412 6.33 -5.03 -12.85
C VAL A 412 5.43 -5.98 -12.06
N TYR A 413 4.11 -5.77 -12.09
CA TYR A 413 3.10 -6.64 -11.46
C TYR A 413 2.75 -7.86 -12.32
N GLU A 414 2.92 -7.77 -13.64
CA GLU A 414 2.65 -8.87 -14.57
C GLU A 414 3.93 -9.67 -14.84
N LYS A 415 4.79 -9.22 -15.74
CA LYS A 415 6.04 -9.90 -16.07
C LYS A 415 7.03 -9.95 -14.90
N GLY A 416 7.04 -8.95 -14.00
CA GLY A 416 7.87 -9.00 -12.80
C GLY A 416 7.49 -10.17 -11.88
N ALA A 417 6.20 -10.41 -11.66
CA ALA A 417 5.73 -11.57 -10.90
C ALA A 417 6.05 -12.90 -11.60
N LEU A 418 5.98 -12.94 -12.94
CA LEU A 418 6.35 -14.11 -13.72
C LEU A 418 7.87 -14.37 -13.69
N ILE A 419 8.70 -13.35 -13.65
CA ILE A 419 10.14 -13.48 -13.40
C ILE A 419 10.36 -14.12 -12.02
N ALA A 420 9.67 -13.66 -10.99
CA ALA A 420 9.74 -14.23 -9.64
C ALA A 420 9.26 -15.70 -9.61
N MET A 421 8.20 -16.03 -10.32
CA MET A 421 7.71 -17.42 -10.50
C MET A 421 8.77 -18.31 -11.15
N CYS A 422 9.33 -17.89 -12.29
CA CYS A 422 10.37 -18.66 -12.99
C CYS A 422 11.63 -18.81 -12.15
N LEU A 423 12.01 -17.78 -11.40
CA LEU A 423 13.11 -17.81 -10.45
C LEU A 423 12.85 -18.83 -9.33
N ASP A 424 11.65 -18.84 -8.74
CA ASP A 424 11.26 -19.82 -7.71
C ASP A 424 11.34 -21.26 -8.25
N ILE A 425 10.77 -21.51 -9.43
CA ILE A 425 10.82 -22.82 -10.10
C ILE A 425 12.27 -23.24 -10.37
N SER A 426 13.12 -22.34 -10.85
CA SER A 426 14.55 -22.63 -11.13
C SER A 426 15.31 -22.98 -9.85
N ILE A 427 15.07 -22.25 -8.77
CA ILE A 427 15.68 -22.54 -7.46
C ILE A 427 15.24 -23.92 -6.95
N ARG A 428 13.97 -24.27 -7.12
CA ARG A 428 13.43 -25.57 -6.70
C ARG A 428 13.96 -26.71 -7.56
N GLU A 429 14.09 -26.49 -8.87
CA GLU A 429 14.63 -27.50 -9.77
C GLU A 429 16.05 -27.92 -9.36
N TYR A 430 16.99 -26.97 -9.19
CA TYR A 430 18.37 -27.32 -8.82
C TYR A 430 18.47 -27.90 -7.40
N SER A 431 17.59 -27.50 -6.48
CA SER A 431 17.58 -27.97 -5.09
C SER A 431 16.70 -29.19 -4.84
N GLN A 432 16.15 -29.79 -5.90
CA GLN A 432 15.21 -30.91 -5.81
C GLN A 432 13.99 -30.61 -4.92
N GLY A 433 13.51 -29.36 -4.97
CA GLY A 433 12.34 -28.87 -4.24
C GLY A 433 12.60 -28.43 -2.81
N GLU A 434 13.84 -28.50 -2.30
CA GLU A 434 14.15 -28.15 -0.91
C GLU A 434 14.18 -26.63 -0.67
N LYS A 435 14.60 -25.85 -1.65
CA LYS A 435 14.74 -24.41 -1.60
C LYS A 435 13.79 -23.77 -2.60
N GLY A 436 13.33 -22.57 -2.31
CA GLY A 436 12.53 -21.74 -3.21
C GLY A 436 12.84 -20.27 -3.01
N LEU A 437 12.06 -19.40 -3.64
CA LEU A 437 12.27 -17.95 -3.57
C LEU A 437 12.13 -17.41 -2.14
N LEU A 438 11.21 -17.94 -1.33
CA LEU A 438 11.08 -17.55 0.07
C LEU A 438 12.34 -17.86 0.89
N TRP A 439 12.99 -19.01 0.64
CA TRP A 439 14.29 -19.33 1.22
C TRP A 439 15.36 -18.30 0.79
N LEU A 440 15.42 -17.95 -0.51
CA LEU A 440 16.35 -16.94 -1.02
C LEU A 440 16.14 -15.59 -0.32
N MET A 441 14.89 -15.15 -0.16
CA MET A 441 14.57 -13.92 0.58
C MET A 441 15.04 -13.98 2.03
N GLY A 442 14.96 -15.17 2.65
CA GLY A 442 15.50 -15.42 3.99
C GLY A 442 17.03 -15.25 4.04
N GLU A 443 17.76 -15.77 3.06
CA GLU A 443 19.24 -15.61 2.98
C GLU A 443 19.64 -14.17 2.70
N LEU A 444 18.95 -13.49 1.77
CA LEU A 444 19.16 -12.08 1.51
C LEU A 444 18.89 -11.21 2.76
N SER A 445 17.84 -11.55 3.52
CA SER A 445 17.50 -10.84 4.77
C SER A 445 18.53 -11.06 5.91
N LYS A 446 19.36 -12.10 5.86
CA LYS A 446 20.49 -12.29 6.77
C LYS A 446 21.71 -11.46 6.34
N ARG A 447 21.88 -11.28 5.03
CA ARG A 447 23.02 -10.56 4.44
C ARG A 447 22.80 -9.05 4.44
N TYR A 448 21.57 -8.63 4.21
CA TYR A 448 21.12 -7.24 4.13
C TYR A 448 20.03 -6.98 5.18
N GLY A 449 19.70 -5.71 5.40
CA GLY A 449 18.68 -5.33 6.38
C GLY A 449 18.43 -3.82 6.38
N PRO A 450 17.55 -3.32 7.25
CA PRO A 450 17.11 -1.92 7.22
C PRO A 450 18.23 -0.87 7.30
N SER A 451 19.41 -1.23 7.80
CA SER A 451 20.57 -0.33 7.87
C SER A 451 21.78 -0.84 7.04
N LYS A 452 21.59 -1.89 6.26
CA LYS A 452 22.64 -2.51 5.47
C LYS A 452 22.14 -2.81 4.05
N PRO A 453 22.01 -1.79 3.19
CA PRO A 453 21.53 -1.96 1.82
C PRO A 453 22.54 -2.69 0.96
N PHE A 454 22.08 -3.26 -0.16
CA PHE A 454 22.98 -3.75 -1.21
C PHE A 454 23.33 -2.64 -2.21
N ASP A 455 24.40 -2.82 -2.97
CA ASP A 455 24.65 -2.07 -4.19
C ASP A 455 23.85 -2.68 -5.34
N ASP A 456 23.18 -1.87 -6.16
CA ASP A 456 22.32 -2.36 -7.26
C ASP A 456 23.04 -3.40 -8.14
N LYS A 457 24.34 -3.19 -8.42
CA LYS A 457 25.14 -4.11 -9.25
C LYS A 457 25.47 -5.43 -8.57
N GLU A 458 25.29 -5.53 -7.25
CA GLU A 458 25.64 -6.73 -6.47
C GLU A 458 24.47 -7.72 -6.34
N LEU A 459 23.23 -7.31 -6.52
CA LEU A 459 22.08 -8.17 -6.23
C LEU A 459 22.08 -9.46 -7.06
N ILE A 460 22.22 -9.37 -8.39
CA ILE A 460 22.25 -10.55 -9.27
C ILE A 460 23.46 -11.44 -9.03
N PRO A 461 24.71 -10.91 -8.91
CA PRO A 461 25.86 -11.69 -8.44
C PRO A 461 25.64 -12.40 -7.11
N VAL A 462 25.04 -11.74 -6.13
CA VAL A 462 24.76 -12.34 -4.81
C VAL A 462 23.69 -13.44 -4.91
N ILE A 463 22.63 -13.24 -5.68
CA ILE A 463 21.63 -14.29 -5.94
C ILE A 463 22.31 -15.49 -6.61
N THR A 464 23.20 -15.25 -7.57
CA THR A 464 23.97 -16.31 -8.25
C THR A 464 24.86 -17.10 -7.26
N GLU A 465 25.56 -16.38 -6.35
CA GLU A 465 26.38 -17.00 -5.30
C GLU A 465 25.54 -17.88 -4.34
N LEU A 466 24.36 -17.41 -3.94
CA LEU A 466 23.48 -18.11 -3.03
C LEU A 466 22.76 -19.31 -3.68
N THR A 467 22.61 -19.28 -5.01
CA THR A 467 21.89 -20.30 -5.78
C THR A 467 22.85 -21.10 -6.67
N ASN A 468 22.87 -20.83 -7.97
CA ASN A 468 23.79 -21.44 -8.93
C ASN A 468 23.95 -20.57 -10.20
N ALA A 469 24.84 -21.02 -11.11
CA ALA A 469 25.15 -20.30 -12.35
C ALA A 469 23.93 -20.16 -13.29
N ASP A 470 23.06 -21.16 -13.35
CA ASP A 470 21.89 -21.17 -14.25
C ASP A 470 20.86 -20.14 -13.82
N VAL A 471 20.64 -19.98 -12.50
CA VAL A 471 19.79 -18.92 -11.93
C VAL A 471 20.39 -17.54 -12.24
N GLY A 472 21.71 -17.39 -12.12
CA GLY A 472 22.38 -16.15 -12.51
C GLY A 472 22.24 -15.84 -13.99
N GLU A 473 22.34 -16.85 -14.87
CA GLU A 473 22.16 -16.69 -16.30
C GLU A 473 20.71 -16.32 -16.65
N PHE A 474 19.73 -16.95 -15.99
CA PHE A 474 18.31 -16.58 -16.13
C PHE A 474 18.11 -15.08 -15.85
N LEU A 475 18.63 -14.57 -14.73
CA LEU A 475 18.48 -13.17 -14.37
C LEU A 475 19.19 -12.23 -15.35
N ARG A 476 20.41 -12.56 -15.77
CA ARG A 476 21.10 -11.74 -16.79
C ARG A 476 20.32 -11.70 -18.09
N LYS A 477 19.85 -12.86 -18.56
CA LYS A 477 19.15 -12.99 -19.83
C LYS A 477 17.82 -12.24 -19.83
N HIS A 478 16.99 -12.49 -18.84
CA HIS A 478 15.59 -12.05 -18.86
C HIS A 478 15.33 -10.74 -18.09
N VAL A 479 16.17 -10.39 -17.12
CA VAL A 479 16.02 -9.16 -16.32
C VAL A 479 16.93 -8.06 -16.84
N GLU A 480 18.25 -8.34 -17.00
CA GLU A 480 19.19 -7.32 -17.47
C GLU A 480 19.09 -7.10 -18.98
N ASN A 481 19.08 -8.17 -19.79
CA ASN A 481 19.07 -8.06 -21.25
C ASN A 481 17.64 -7.96 -21.83
N GLY A 482 16.61 -8.27 -21.06
CA GLY A 482 15.22 -8.18 -21.51
C GLY A 482 14.82 -9.20 -22.55
N GLU A 483 15.48 -10.36 -22.59
CA GLU A 483 15.07 -11.42 -23.51
C GLU A 483 13.73 -12.03 -23.08
N PRO A 484 12.85 -12.40 -24.06
CA PRO A 484 11.58 -13.05 -23.75
C PRO A 484 11.75 -14.35 -22.96
N ILE A 485 10.79 -14.64 -22.08
CA ILE A 485 10.76 -15.87 -21.29
C ILE A 485 9.83 -16.88 -22.00
N ASP A 486 10.30 -18.10 -22.16
CA ASP A 486 9.44 -19.23 -22.54
C ASP A 486 8.78 -19.81 -21.27
N TYR A 487 7.58 -19.32 -20.97
CA TYR A 487 6.85 -19.75 -19.76
C TYR A 487 6.43 -21.22 -19.82
N ASP A 488 6.19 -21.76 -21.00
CA ASP A 488 5.80 -23.17 -21.18
C ASP A 488 6.93 -24.10 -20.71
N ASP A 489 8.20 -23.77 -21.01
CA ASP A 489 9.36 -24.51 -20.52
C ASP A 489 9.48 -24.51 -18.99
N TYR A 490 9.27 -23.35 -18.35
CA TYR A 490 9.35 -23.27 -16.88
C TYR A 490 8.20 -24.01 -16.21
N LEU A 491 6.98 -23.87 -16.70
CA LEU A 491 5.81 -24.51 -16.13
C LEU A 491 5.83 -26.02 -16.35
N ALA A 492 6.41 -26.50 -17.46
CA ALA A 492 6.64 -27.93 -17.69
C ALA A 492 7.59 -28.56 -16.65
N LYS A 493 8.56 -27.83 -16.10
CA LYS A 493 9.46 -28.32 -15.03
C LYS A 493 8.70 -28.74 -13.78
N VAL A 494 7.59 -28.07 -13.47
CA VAL A 494 6.68 -28.40 -12.37
C VAL A 494 5.45 -29.20 -12.81
N GLY A 495 5.50 -29.81 -13.99
CA GLY A 495 4.50 -30.78 -14.49
C GLY A 495 3.24 -30.15 -15.06
N LEU A 496 3.23 -28.84 -15.32
CA LEU A 496 2.10 -28.17 -15.97
C LEU A 496 2.19 -28.28 -17.49
N LYS A 497 1.04 -28.43 -18.13
CA LYS A 497 0.89 -28.36 -19.59
C LYS A 497 -0.13 -27.30 -19.94
N LYS A 498 0.15 -26.58 -21.01
CA LYS A 498 -0.75 -25.60 -21.60
C LYS A 498 -1.93 -26.31 -22.23
N GLU A 499 -3.14 -25.83 -21.98
CA GLU A 499 -4.38 -26.32 -22.56
C GLU A 499 -5.42 -25.19 -22.58
N ILE A 500 -6.47 -25.37 -23.37
CA ILE A 500 -7.61 -24.47 -23.37
C ILE A 500 -8.47 -24.76 -22.14
N VAL A 501 -8.72 -23.76 -21.34
CA VAL A 501 -9.52 -23.84 -20.10
C VAL A 501 -10.54 -22.70 -20.05
N PRO A 502 -11.70 -22.94 -19.42
CA PRO A 502 -12.67 -21.88 -19.22
C PRO A 502 -12.21 -20.92 -18.12
N PHE A 503 -12.14 -19.63 -18.43
CA PHE A 503 -11.95 -18.55 -17.47
C PHE A 503 -13.26 -17.83 -17.18
N PRO A 504 -13.57 -17.48 -15.93
CA PRO A 504 -14.73 -16.66 -15.65
C PRO A 504 -14.52 -15.25 -16.23
N GLU A 505 -15.55 -14.73 -16.89
CA GLU A 505 -15.58 -13.34 -17.30
C GLU A 505 -15.55 -12.44 -16.05
N PRO A 506 -14.68 -11.41 -15.99
CA PRO A 506 -14.44 -10.65 -14.77
C PRO A 506 -15.60 -9.72 -14.38
N ILE A 507 -16.48 -9.37 -15.33
CA ILE A 507 -17.56 -8.39 -15.13
C ILE A 507 -18.89 -9.00 -15.54
N VAL A 508 -19.83 -9.13 -14.60
CA VAL A 508 -21.16 -9.71 -14.91
C VAL A 508 -22.04 -8.80 -15.77
N PHE A 509 -21.72 -7.53 -15.87
CA PHE A 509 -22.43 -6.54 -16.70
C PHE A 509 -21.82 -6.36 -18.10
N VAL A 510 -20.77 -7.11 -18.42
CA VAL A 510 -20.15 -7.12 -19.75
C VAL A 510 -19.86 -8.57 -20.10
N SER A 511 -20.21 -9.02 -21.28
CA SER A 511 -19.89 -10.35 -21.77
C SER A 511 -19.53 -10.28 -23.23
N GLN A 512 -18.42 -10.92 -23.63
CA GLN A 512 -17.89 -10.92 -25.00
C GLN A 512 -17.84 -9.50 -25.64
N GLY A 513 -17.46 -8.50 -24.83
CA GLY A 513 -17.40 -7.10 -25.28
C GLY A 513 -18.75 -6.39 -25.43
N VAL A 514 -19.87 -7.05 -25.12
CA VAL A 514 -21.21 -6.44 -25.11
C VAL A 514 -21.55 -5.96 -23.72
N ASN A 515 -21.96 -4.69 -23.61
CA ASN A 515 -22.47 -4.12 -22.36
C ASN A 515 -23.91 -4.56 -22.13
N TYR A 516 -24.21 -4.98 -20.91
CA TYR A 516 -25.57 -5.33 -20.44
C TYR A 516 -26.18 -4.24 -19.57
N ILE A 517 -25.58 -3.07 -19.54
CA ILE A 517 -26.11 -1.86 -18.88
C ILE A 517 -25.97 -0.64 -19.79
N LYS A 518 -26.89 0.30 -19.64
CA LYS A 518 -26.87 1.59 -20.34
C LYS A 518 -27.37 2.70 -19.40
N ALA A 519 -26.92 3.93 -19.62
CA ALA A 519 -27.57 5.10 -19.01
C ALA A 519 -28.89 5.41 -19.69
N ASP A 520 -29.87 5.94 -18.94
CA ASP A 520 -31.07 6.51 -19.56
C ASP A 520 -30.76 7.81 -20.32
N SER A 521 -31.74 8.33 -21.07
CA SER A 521 -31.56 9.53 -21.89
C SER A 521 -31.24 10.81 -21.09
N THR A 522 -31.41 10.78 -19.77
CA THR A 522 -31.15 11.90 -18.85
C THR A 522 -29.91 11.69 -18.00
N ASN A 523 -29.22 10.55 -18.13
CA ASN A 523 -28.11 10.11 -17.28
C ASN A 523 -28.47 10.09 -15.77
N THR A 524 -29.74 9.83 -15.45
CA THR A 524 -30.23 9.77 -14.07
C THR A 524 -30.48 8.36 -13.59
N HIS A 525 -30.48 7.36 -14.48
CA HIS A 525 -30.73 5.95 -14.14
C HIS A 525 -29.82 5.02 -14.94
N VAL A 526 -29.40 3.93 -14.29
CA VAL A 526 -28.74 2.80 -14.96
C VAL A 526 -29.82 1.76 -15.29
N LEU A 527 -29.93 1.43 -16.55
CA LEU A 527 -30.90 0.47 -17.09
C LEU A 527 -30.20 -0.83 -17.46
N ALA A 528 -30.89 -1.94 -17.26
CA ALA A 528 -30.51 -3.19 -17.89
C ALA A 528 -30.68 -3.08 -19.41
N ASP A 529 -29.69 -3.54 -20.17
CA ASP A 529 -29.70 -3.66 -21.62
C ASP A 529 -29.53 -5.14 -21.97
N VAL A 530 -30.66 -5.84 -22.03
CA VAL A 530 -30.66 -7.30 -22.12
C VAL A 530 -30.82 -7.73 -23.56
N PRO A 531 -29.77 -8.21 -24.23
CA PRO A 531 -29.88 -8.80 -25.57
C PRO A 531 -30.65 -10.13 -25.54
N ASP A 532 -31.09 -10.60 -26.72
CA ASP A 532 -31.85 -11.84 -26.88
C ASP A 532 -31.16 -13.07 -26.23
N ASP A 533 -29.83 -13.07 -26.23
CA ASP A 533 -29.02 -14.11 -25.57
C ASP A 533 -28.35 -13.54 -24.28
N ALA A 534 -29.19 -13.22 -23.29
CA ALA A 534 -28.74 -12.73 -22.01
C ALA A 534 -27.77 -13.69 -21.32
N ASN A 535 -26.76 -13.13 -20.64
CA ASN A 535 -25.74 -13.90 -19.94
C ASN A 535 -26.29 -14.70 -18.74
N ALA A 536 -25.49 -15.62 -18.20
CA ALA A 536 -25.91 -16.51 -17.12
C ALA A 536 -26.34 -15.76 -15.86
N PHE A 537 -25.70 -14.64 -15.56
CA PHE A 537 -26.00 -13.78 -14.40
C PHE A 537 -27.43 -13.21 -14.49
N TYR A 538 -27.78 -12.62 -15.65
CA TYR A 538 -29.09 -12.01 -15.90
C TYR A 538 -30.19 -13.06 -15.90
N LYS A 539 -29.97 -14.18 -16.61
CA LYS A 539 -30.93 -15.29 -16.65
C LYS A 539 -31.22 -15.87 -15.27
N ASN A 540 -30.17 -16.07 -14.45
CA ASN A 540 -30.32 -16.64 -13.12
C ASN A 540 -31.09 -15.75 -12.14
N LEU A 541 -30.91 -14.43 -12.23
CA LEU A 541 -31.58 -13.46 -11.37
C LEU A 541 -32.94 -13.00 -11.88
N GLY A 542 -33.26 -13.26 -13.15
CA GLY A 542 -34.48 -12.79 -13.80
C GLY A 542 -34.48 -11.28 -14.02
N ILE A 543 -33.32 -10.70 -14.36
CA ILE A 543 -33.20 -9.31 -14.78
C ILE A 543 -33.79 -9.19 -16.19
N GLU A 544 -34.70 -8.23 -16.38
CA GLU A 544 -35.37 -7.97 -17.65
C GLU A 544 -34.85 -6.69 -18.31
N ASP A 545 -35.03 -6.58 -19.61
CA ASP A 545 -34.65 -5.39 -20.36
C ASP A 545 -35.38 -4.13 -19.85
N ASN A 546 -34.62 -3.04 -19.73
CA ASN A 546 -35.07 -1.77 -19.14
C ASN A 546 -35.42 -1.82 -17.63
N ASP A 547 -35.05 -2.85 -16.88
CA ASP A 547 -35.04 -2.77 -15.41
C ASP A 547 -34.11 -1.63 -14.98
N VAL A 548 -34.59 -0.74 -14.12
CA VAL A 548 -33.76 0.31 -13.54
C VAL A 548 -33.05 -0.24 -12.31
N PHE A 549 -31.74 -0.27 -12.30
CA PHE A 549 -30.96 -0.71 -11.14
C PHE A 549 -31.05 0.33 -10.02
N VAL A 550 -31.41 -0.08 -8.81
CA VAL A 550 -31.59 0.77 -7.62
C VAL A 550 -30.57 0.46 -6.54
N GLU A 551 -30.39 -0.84 -6.23
CA GLU A 551 -29.45 -1.29 -5.21
C GLU A 551 -28.74 -2.57 -5.64
N PHE A 552 -27.49 -2.74 -5.24
CA PHE A 552 -26.70 -3.95 -5.40
C PHE A 552 -26.17 -4.39 -4.02
N ASN A 553 -26.63 -5.54 -3.53
CA ASN A 553 -26.33 -6.03 -2.18
C ASN A 553 -26.61 -5.01 -1.06
N GLY A 554 -27.68 -4.20 -1.21
CA GLY A 554 -28.04 -3.15 -0.26
C GLY A 554 -27.29 -1.83 -0.43
N LEU A 555 -26.33 -1.76 -1.34
CA LEU A 555 -25.65 -0.51 -1.70
C LEU A 555 -26.44 0.22 -2.80
N PRO A 556 -26.76 1.50 -2.61
CA PRO A 556 -27.46 2.27 -3.63
C PRO A 556 -26.59 2.45 -4.87
N ILE A 557 -27.19 2.39 -6.04
CA ILE A 557 -26.51 2.61 -7.32
C ILE A 557 -26.60 4.09 -7.67
N ASP A 558 -25.44 4.72 -7.88
CA ASP A 558 -25.38 6.09 -8.38
C ASP A 558 -25.53 6.08 -9.90
N ALA A 559 -26.66 6.59 -10.35
CA ALA A 559 -27.00 6.61 -11.76
C ALA A 559 -26.15 7.59 -12.59
N SER A 560 -25.50 8.55 -11.97
CA SER A 560 -24.58 9.48 -12.65
C SER A 560 -23.22 8.83 -12.95
N ASP A 561 -22.93 7.66 -12.37
CA ASP A 561 -21.65 6.97 -12.51
C ASP A 561 -21.82 5.48 -12.87
N LEU A 562 -21.90 5.20 -14.18
CA LEU A 562 -21.93 3.83 -14.70
C LEU A 562 -20.74 2.97 -14.25
N SER A 563 -19.59 3.58 -13.95
CA SER A 563 -18.42 2.85 -13.50
C SER A 563 -18.62 2.21 -12.13
N SER A 564 -19.43 2.81 -11.27
CA SER A 564 -19.73 2.27 -9.93
C SER A 564 -20.46 0.93 -10.00
N ILE A 565 -21.45 0.77 -10.87
CA ILE A 565 -22.17 -0.51 -11.03
C ILE A 565 -21.28 -1.56 -11.70
N ILE A 566 -20.46 -1.17 -12.68
CA ILE A 566 -19.46 -2.08 -13.29
C ILE A 566 -18.50 -2.59 -12.22
N PHE A 567 -18.03 -1.72 -11.33
CA PHE A 567 -17.16 -2.09 -10.23
C PHE A 567 -17.83 -3.06 -9.24
N LEU A 568 -19.13 -2.85 -8.91
CA LEU A 568 -19.90 -3.80 -8.10
C LEU A 568 -20.02 -5.17 -8.74
N GLY A 569 -20.12 -5.25 -10.06
CA GLY A 569 -20.19 -6.49 -10.84
C GLY A 569 -18.85 -7.10 -11.21
N TYR A 570 -17.74 -6.44 -10.86
CA TYR A 570 -16.39 -6.94 -11.17
C TYR A 570 -15.95 -8.01 -10.18
N ASP A 571 -15.30 -9.06 -10.66
CA ASP A 571 -14.64 -10.14 -9.90
C ASP A 571 -15.53 -10.71 -8.78
N LEU A 572 -16.75 -11.09 -9.11
CA LEU A 572 -17.67 -11.77 -8.19
C LEU A 572 -17.31 -13.26 -8.07
N ASP A 573 -17.52 -13.82 -6.88
CA ASP A 573 -17.30 -15.25 -6.66
C ASP A 573 -18.55 -16.04 -7.04
N GLU A 574 -18.41 -17.05 -7.88
CA GLU A 574 -19.51 -17.87 -8.33
C GLU A 574 -20.21 -18.58 -7.16
N ASN A 575 -21.52 -18.74 -7.25
CA ASN A 575 -22.40 -19.33 -6.25
C ASN A 575 -22.52 -18.55 -4.93
N THR A 576 -21.95 -17.35 -4.82
CA THR A 576 -22.17 -16.49 -3.64
C THR A 576 -23.56 -15.86 -3.67
N PRO A 577 -24.21 -15.67 -2.50
CA PRO A 577 -25.50 -14.98 -2.44
C PRO A 577 -25.42 -13.56 -2.99
N ILE A 578 -26.45 -13.15 -3.74
CA ILE A 578 -26.57 -11.81 -4.30
C ILE A 578 -28.01 -11.32 -4.23
N SER A 579 -28.16 -10.01 -4.05
CA SER A 579 -29.43 -9.31 -4.04
C SER A 579 -29.34 -8.04 -4.88
N ILE A 580 -30.19 -7.91 -5.89
CA ILE A 580 -30.27 -6.70 -6.72
C ILE A 580 -31.70 -6.17 -6.62
N LYS A 581 -31.83 -4.89 -6.24
CA LYS A 581 -33.10 -4.20 -6.28
C LYS A 581 -33.22 -3.45 -7.60
N VAL A 582 -34.29 -3.72 -8.32
CA VAL A 582 -34.61 -3.05 -9.58
C VAL A 582 -35.97 -2.38 -9.49
N ASN A 583 -36.15 -1.28 -10.22
CA ASN A 583 -37.48 -0.72 -10.48
C ASN A 583 -37.91 -1.18 -11.89
N ARG A 584 -38.93 -2.04 -11.91
CA ARG A 584 -39.54 -2.59 -13.12
C ARG A 584 -40.91 -1.98 -13.34
N LYS A 585 -41.03 -1.14 -14.35
CA LYS A 585 -42.33 -0.49 -14.71
C LYS A 585 -42.95 0.26 -13.53
N GLY A 586 -42.15 0.95 -12.72
CA GLY A 586 -42.57 1.72 -11.57
C GLY A 586 -42.73 0.93 -10.26
N GLN A 587 -42.42 -0.37 -10.25
CA GLN A 587 -42.46 -1.21 -9.05
C GLN A 587 -41.08 -1.66 -8.64
N ASP A 588 -40.75 -1.48 -7.37
CA ASP A 588 -39.51 -1.99 -6.80
C ASP A 588 -39.56 -3.50 -6.57
N ILE A 589 -38.65 -4.23 -7.18
CA ILE A 589 -38.53 -5.68 -7.09
C ILE A 589 -37.15 -6.02 -6.54
N ASN A 590 -37.07 -6.90 -5.54
CA ASN A 590 -35.82 -7.40 -5.00
C ASN A 590 -35.52 -8.79 -5.60
N LEU A 591 -34.62 -8.84 -6.55
CA LEU A 591 -34.15 -10.05 -7.20
C LEU A 591 -33.06 -10.69 -6.30
N LYS A 592 -33.27 -11.94 -5.87
CA LYS A 592 -32.37 -12.68 -5.00
C LYS A 592 -31.96 -14.00 -5.64
N GLY A 593 -30.69 -14.33 -5.53
CA GLY A 593 -30.17 -15.57 -6.08
C GLY A 593 -28.72 -15.80 -5.67
N THR A 594 -28.00 -16.52 -6.51
CA THR A 594 -26.56 -16.69 -6.40
C THR A 594 -25.89 -16.18 -7.67
N VAL A 595 -24.66 -15.71 -7.55
CA VAL A 595 -23.86 -15.31 -8.71
C VAL A 595 -23.70 -16.48 -9.65
N LYS A 596 -23.98 -16.28 -10.92
CA LYS A 596 -23.63 -17.19 -12.04
C LYS A 596 -22.78 -16.43 -13.02
N LEU A 597 -21.57 -16.95 -13.25
CA LEU A 597 -20.61 -16.34 -14.15
C LEU A 597 -20.73 -16.91 -15.56
N ASN A 598 -20.36 -16.11 -16.53
CA ASN A 598 -20.03 -16.60 -17.86
C ASN A 598 -18.57 -17.01 -17.89
N TYR A 599 -18.24 -17.85 -18.87
CA TYR A 599 -16.87 -18.34 -19.06
C TYR A 599 -16.46 -18.15 -20.51
N GLU A 600 -15.21 -17.77 -20.70
CA GLU A 600 -14.56 -17.68 -22.00
C GLU A 600 -13.37 -18.64 -22.03
N ASP A 601 -13.23 -19.36 -23.13
CA ASP A 601 -12.11 -20.29 -23.33
C ASP A 601 -10.82 -19.52 -23.61
N GLY A 602 -9.76 -19.84 -22.88
CA GLY A 602 -8.45 -19.22 -23.00
C GLY A 602 -7.30 -20.15 -22.72
N ASP A 603 -6.09 -19.69 -23.03
CA ASP A 603 -4.84 -20.40 -22.73
C ASP A 603 -4.65 -20.50 -21.21
N GLY A 604 -4.65 -21.70 -20.65
CA GLY A 604 -4.39 -21.95 -19.25
C GLY A 604 -3.40 -23.09 -19.05
N TYR A 605 -3.14 -23.44 -17.79
CA TYR A 605 -2.20 -24.50 -17.43
C TYR A 605 -2.84 -25.45 -16.44
N ARG A 606 -2.60 -26.76 -16.63
CA ARG A 606 -3.07 -27.80 -15.71
C ARG A 606 -1.97 -28.81 -15.44
N PHE A 607 -1.93 -29.32 -14.21
CA PHE A 607 -1.00 -30.38 -13.85
C PHE A 607 -1.31 -31.68 -14.64
N ARG A 608 -0.31 -32.21 -15.37
CA ARG A 608 -0.47 -33.38 -16.27
C ARG A 608 0.69 -34.37 -16.23
N ASP A 609 1.75 -34.07 -15.47
CA ASP A 609 2.94 -34.92 -15.39
C ASP A 609 3.20 -35.40 -13.97
N ASP A 610 2.73 -36.61 -13.64
CA ASP A 610 2.88 -37.20 -12.31
C ASP A 610 4.35 -37.42 -11.90
N THR A 611 5.29 -37.46 -12.83
CA THR A 611 6.73 -37.57 -12.50
C THR A 611 7.27 -36.30 -11.84
N LYS A 612 6.57 -35.20 -11.98
CA LYS A 612 6.90 -33.89 -11.41
C LYS A 612 6.06 -33.52 -10.17
N ARG A 613 5.23 -34.44 -9.67
CA ARG A 613 4.28 -34.20 -8.56
C ARG A 613 4.96 -33.65 -7.32
N ASP A 614 6.08 -34.24 -6.91
CA ASP A 614 6.79 -33.81 -5.71
C ASP A 614 7.34 -32.38 -5.87
N LEU A 615 7.87 -32.06 -7.04
CA LEU A 615 8.38 -30.72 -7.32
C LEU A 615 7.25 -29.70 -7.36
N ASN A 616 6.12 -30.05 -7.98
CA ASN A 616 4.92 -29.20 -8.00
C ASN A 616 4.39 -28.95 -6.57
N GLN A 617 4.24 -30.01 -5.77
CA GLN A 617 3.78 -29.85 -4.38
C GLN A 617 4.76 -29.04 -3.54
N ASN A 618 6.06 -29.23 -3.71
CA ASN A 618 7.05 -28.41 -3.04
C ASN A 618 6.97 -26.93 -3.48
N TRP A 619 6.69 -26.67 -4.78
CA TRP A 619 6.50 -25.33 -5.29
C TRP A 619 5.31 -24.63 -4.64
N LEU A 620 4.18 -25.29 -4.50
CA LEU A 620 2.95 -24.70 -3.99
C LEU A 620 2.84 -24.68 -2.46
N LYS A 621 3.42 -25.68 -1.77
CA LYS A 621 3.15 -25.95 -0.33
C LYS A 621 4.34 -25.77 0.60
N LYS A 622 5.54 -25.61 0.11
CA LYS A 622 6.78 -25.53 0.87
C LYS A 622 7.46 -24.19 0.63
#